data_09adccb3d37ed67f6ca38881a30529f2
#
_entry.id   09adccb3d37ed67f6ca38881a30529f2
#
_cell.length_a   1.000
_cell.length_b   1.000
_cell.length_c   1.000
_cell.angle_alpha   90.00
_cell.angle_beta   90.00
_cell.angle_gamma   90.00
#
_symmetry.space_group_name_H-M   'P 1'
#
loop_
_entity.id
_entity.type
_entity.pdbx_description
1 polymer ?
#
loop_
_entity_poly.entity_id
_entity_poly.type
_entity_poly.pdbx_seq_one_letter_code
_entity_poly.pdbx_strand_id
1 'polypeptide(L)'
;MSLIVKQSFSNILIILFAFTLGALNTLFFYPSIIGTEFYGIILILLAQSNIIQPIFSFGLQHSVIKFFSSVESKKEKDKILILSLISPLFVIVPISVIFILNYNFIGNYLSTENPLIKKYIYIIISIAISTAYFEIFYSWCKVQKKTVFGNFLKEFYQRCLITILLFLYFFKLIDFKYFTYFLIFGYYLRLIFIAFYSLSIYSPNFKISVPKNLKEILYYSLLIFLSGFGASVIIDVDAAMLGKLVQDEIVAYYKIAIFITAIIDSPSRALFQILNPMVAETINKKNIPKLEQLYKKSSSNLLLVSGFISVLICSNIDDIYEIIYTLNSDNGFRIAIPVVFYISISKLSSALVGCVNSIISNSKYYYTVPFFSISSAITVIFLNIYLIDKIGFIGAAVSTMIVIILFNFLKLSFVMYKFKIQPFSKDTLYILALIFSNFLIFYNLNISDQFLINFVLKCVFIFFTYSSVTYFMNLSKELNSFLKIKWKEK
;
A
#
# COMPACT_ATOMS: atom_id res chain seq x y z
N MET A 1 -15.16 20.70 -18.51
CA MET A 1 -14.29 19.66 -17.90
C MET A 1 -14.87 18.29 -18.22
N SER A 2 -14.10 17.36 -18.79
CA SER A 2 -14.62 16.02 -19.07
C SER A 2 -14.99 15.30 -17.75
N LEU A 3 -15.99 14.41 -17.78
CA LEU A 3 -16.42 13.62 -16.61
C LEU A 3 -15.24 12.92 -15.91
N ILE A 4 -14.30 12.45 -16.71
CA ILE A 4 -13.08 11.77 -16.24
C ILE A 4 -12.20 12.71 -15.40
N VAL A 5 -11.98 13.94 -15.87
CA VAL A 5 -11.16 14.93 -15.14
C VAL A 5 -11.81 15.31 -13.81
N LYS A 6 -13.13 15.48 -13.77
CA LYS A 6 -13.87 15.78 -12.54
C LYS A 6 -13.76 14.63 -11.53
N GLN A 7 -13.92 13.38 -11.97
CA GLN A 7 -13.78 12.21 -11.08
C GLN A 7 -12.34 12.03 -10.61
N SER A 8 -11.34 12.25 -11.46
CA SER A 8 -9.93 12.17 -11.06
C SER A 8 -9.59 13.20 -9.99
N PHE A 9 -10.03 14.44 -10.16
CA PHE A 9 -9.82 15.49 -9.15
C PHE A 9 -10.49 15.15 -7.81
N SER A 10 -11.75 14.70 -7.84
CA SER A 10 -12.46 14.27 -6.63
C SER A 10 -11.75 13.09 -5.94
N ASN A 11 -11.26 12.11 -6.70
CA ASN A 11 -10.51 10.98 -6.16
C ASN A 11 -9.19 11.41 -5.49
N ILE A 12 -8.47 12.38 -6.07
CA ILE A 12 -7.25 12.93 -5.49
C ILE A 12 -7.55 13.62 -4.16
N LEU A 13 -8.57 14.46 -4.10
CA LEU A 13 -8.97 15.12 -2.86
C LEU A 13 -9.35 14.11 -1.76
N ILE A 14 -10.13 13.09 -2.10
CA ILE A 14 -10.50 12.03 -1.17
C ILE A 14 -9.25 11.35 -0.60
N ILE A 15 -8.28 11.01 -1.45
CA ILE A 15 -7.02 10.36 -1.02
C ILE A 15 -6.21 11.29 -0.12
N LEU A 16 -6.11 12.59 -0.44
CA LEU A 16 -5.39 13.55 0.39
C LEU A 16 -6.00 13.69 1.79
N PHE A 17 -7.32 13.92 1.86
CA PHE A 17 -8.02 14.00 3.17
C PHE A 17 -7.93 12.68 3.94
N ALA A 18 -8.07 11.55 3.25
CA ALA A 18 -7.92 10.25 3.85
C ALA A 18 -6.51 10.05 4.42
N PHE A 19 -5.48 10.45 3.69
CA PHE A 19 -4.09 10.33 4.15
C PHE A 19 -3.83 11.20 5.38
N THR A 20 -4.30 12.45 5.38
CA THR A 20 -4.17 13.35 6.53
C THR A 20 -4.86 12.77 7.77
N LEU A 21 -6.11 12.31 7.63
CA LEU A 21 -6.84 11.71 8.74
C LEU A 21 -6.20 10.40 9.21
N GLY A 22 -5.67 9.61 8.26
CA GLY A 22 -4.90 8.40 8.57
C GLY A 22 -3.62 8.71 9.34
N ALA A 23 -2.93 9.81 9.03
CA ALA A 23 -1.76 10.26 9.76
C ALA A 23 -2.11 10.65 11.20
N LEU A 24 -3.17 11.44 11.38
CA LEU A 24 -3.66 11.82 12.72
C LEU A 24 -4.04 10.59 13.55
N ASN A 25 -4.75 9.63 12.95
CA ASN A 25 -5.10 8.40 13.65
C ASN A 25 -3.86 7.60 14.04
N THR A 26 -2.95 7.34 13.09
CA THR A 26 -1.82 6.41 13.27
C THR A 26 -0.75 6.98 14.19
N LEU A 27 -0.42 8.28 14.02
CA LEU A 27 0.69 8.89 14.75
C LEU A 27 0.26 9.43 16.12
N PHE A 28 -1.01 9.81 16.28
CA PHE A 28 -1.45 10.52 17.48
C PHE A 28 -2.63 9.83 18.19
N PHE A 29 -3.77 9.66 17.53
CA PHE A 29 -5.00 9.25 18.23
C PHE A 29 -4.96 7.82 18.75
N TYR A 30 -4.46 6.86 17.97
CA TYR A 30 -4.35 5.49 18.44
C TYR A 30 -3.45 5.36 19.67
N PRO A 31 -2.18 5.82 19.63
CA PRO A 31 -1.30 5.66 20.78
C PRO A 31 -1.79 6.41 22.02
N SER A 32 -2.30 7.65 21.86
CA SER A 32 -2.70 8.48 22.99
C SER A 32 -4.05 8.10 23.61
N ILE A 33 -4.96 7.49 22.84
CA ILE A 33 -6.33 7.22 23.28
C ILE A 33 -6.49 5.79 23.79
N ILE A 34 -6.07 4.77 23.02
CA ILE A 34 -6.23 3.37 23.40
C ILE A 34 -4.94 2.70 23.90
N GLY A 35 -3.82 3.40 23.79
CA GLY A 35 -2.51 2.89 24.14
C GLY A 35 -1.89 1.98 23.08
N THR A 36 -0.58 1.80 23.16
CA THR A 36 0.21 1.07 22.16
C THR A 36 -0.09 -0.42 22.13
N GLU A 37 -0.42 -1.04 23.26
CA GLU A 37 -0.80 -2.45 23.37
C GLU A 37 -2.06 -2.76 22.54
N PHE A 38 -3.18 -2.12 22.83
CA PHE A 38 -4.43 -2.35 22.09
C PHE A 38 -4.32 -1.91 20.63
N TYR A 39 -3.54 -0.88 20.35
CA TYR A 39 -3.26 -0.46 18.99
C TYR A 39 -2.50 -1.56 18.22
N GLY A 40 -1.48 -2.16 18.83
CA GLY A 40 -0.73 -3.29 18.27
C GLY A 40 -1.67 -4.47 17.94
N ILE A 41 -2.56 -4.85 18.86
CA ILE A 41 -3.55 -5.91 18.65
C ILE A 41 -4.40 -5.63 17.40
N ILE A 42 -4.94 -4.41 17.25
CA ILE A 42 -5.75 -4.04 16.08
C ILE A 42 -4.92 -4.18 14.79
N LEU A 43 -3.68 -3.70 14.79
CA LEU A 43 -2.80 -3.77 13.62
C LEU A 43 -2.49 -5.21 13.20
N ILE A 44 -2.24 -6.11 14.17
CA ILE A 44 -2.00 -7.53 13.92
C ILE A 44 -3.24 -8.17 13.28
N LEU A 45 -4.41 -7.96 13.87
CA LEU A 45 -5.65 -8.54 13.39
C LEU A 45 -6.04 -8.03 11.99
N LEU A 46 -5.84 -6.74 11.73
CA LEU A 46 -6.06 -6.14 10.41
C LEU A 46 -5.05 -6.64 9.38
N ALA A 47 -3.77 -6.78 9.74
CA ALA A 47 -2.74 -7.31 8.85
C ALA A 47 -3.07 -8.74 8.40
N GLN A 48 -3.49 -9.60 9.35
CA GLN A 48 -3.91 -10.96 9.03
C GLN A 48 -5.19 -10.99 8.18
N SER A 49 -6.15 -10.09 8.44
CA SER A 49 -7.36 -9.95 7.62
C SER A 49 -7.00 -9.56 6.17
N ASN A 50 -6.04 -8.66 5.98
CA ASN A 50 -5.57 -8.22 4.67
C ASN A 50 -4.84 -9.33 3.89
N ILE A 51 -4.11 -10.21 4.58
CA ILE A 51 -3.46 -11.38 3.96
C ILE A 51 -4.50 -12.42 3.50
N ILE A 52 -5.57 -12.62 4.28
CA ILE A 52 -6.63 -13.59 3.97
C ILE A 52 -7.60 -13.06 2.90
N GLN A 53 -7.83 -11.76 2.85
CA GLN A 53 -8.81 -11.12 1.94
C GLN A 53 -8.64 -11.52 0.45
N PRO A 54 -7.43 -11.54 -0.15
CA PRO A 54 -7.26 -11.98 -1.53
C PRO A 54 -7.65 -13.44 -1.76
N ILE A 55 -7.50 -14.31 -0.77
CA ILE A 55 -7.93 -15.72 -0.82
C ILE A 55 -9.45 -15.76 -1.01
N PHE A 56 -10.18 -14.98 -0.22
CA PHE A 56 -11.64 -14.93 -0.27
C PHE A 56 -12.18 -14.32 -1.56
N SER A 57 -11.55 -13.27 -2.08
CA SER A 57 -11.96 -12.65 -3.34
C SER A 57 -11.51 -13.42 -4.58
N PHE A 58 -10.50 -14.31 -4.45
CA PHE A 58 -9.93 -15.15 -5.51
C PHE A 58 -9.62 -14.36 -6.80
N GLY A 59 -9.24 -13.09 -6.71
CA GLY A 59 -8.94 -12.23 -7.86
C GLY A 59 -10.14 -11.84 -8.73
N LEU A 60 -11.37 -12.18 -8.33
CA LEU A 60 -12.60 -11.98 -9.11
C LEU A 60 -12.91 -10.51 -9.36
N GLN A 61 -12.54 -9.61 -8.44
CA GLN A 61 -12.69 -8.16 -8.64
C GLN A 61 -11.95 -7.66 -9.91
N HIS A 62 -10.83 -8.27 -10.25
CA HIS A 62 -10.08 -7.92 -11.47
C HIS A 62 -10.67 -8.61 -12.71
N SER A 63 -11.17 -9.83 -12.54
CA SER A 63 -11.85 -10.56 -13.61
C SER A 63 -13.14 -9.86 -14.04
N VAL A 64 -13.91 -9.31 -13.10
CA VAL A 64 -15.07 -8.47 -13.42
C VAL A 64 -14.64 -7.30 -14.32
N ILE A 65 -13.57 -6.57 -13.96
CA ILE A 65 -13.12 -5.42 -14.74
C ILE A 65 -12.73 -5.82 -16.17
N LYS A 66 -12.02 -6.93 -16.34
CA LYS A 66 -11.55 -7.39 -17.65
C LYS A 66 -12.69 -7.94 -18.50
N PHE A 67 -13.42 -8.93 -17.99
CA PHE A 67 -14.38 -9.70 -18.79
C PHE A 67 -15.73 -9.00 -18.95
N PHE A 68 -16.18 -8.23 -17.97
CA PHE A 68 -17.40 -7.42 -18.13
C PHE A 68 -17.26 -6.41 -19.29
N SER A 69 -16.07 -5.82 -19.46
CA SER A 69 -15.81 -4.84 -20.52
C SER A 69 -15.63 -5.47 -21.91
N SER A 70 -15.25 -6.76 -21.99
CA SER A 70 -15.02 -7.46 -23.24
C SER A 70 -16.28 -8.10 -23.84
N VAL A 71 -17.39 -8.12 -23.09
CA VAL A 71 -18.64 -8.75 -23.51
C VAL A 71 -19.70 -7.67 -23.77
N GLU A 72 -20.41 -7.78 -24.92
CA GLU A 72 -21.49 -6.84 -25.28
C GLU A 72 -22.86 -7.27 -24.70
N SER A 73 -23.15 -8.57 -24.69
CA SER A 73 -24.42 -9.12 -24.26
C SER A 73 -24.70 -8.86 -22.77
N LYS A 74 -25.83 -8.19 -22.46
CA LYS A 74 -26.28 -7.98 -21.08
C LYS A 74 -26.36 -9.28 -20.29
N LYS A 75 -26.87 -10.36 -20.92
CA LYS A 75 -27.02 -11.68 -20.29
C LYS A 75 -25.68 -12.27 -19.85
N GLU A 76 -24.62 -12.12 -20.65
CA GLU A 76 -23.28 -12.60 -20.27
C GLU A 76 -22.64 -11.68 -19.21
N LYS A 77 -22.87 -10.38 -19.25
CA LYS A 77 -22.46 -9.43 -18.21
C LYS A 77 -23.07 -9.82 -16.85
N ASP A 78 -24.37 -10.09 -16.84
CA ASP A 78 -25.08 -10.51 -15.62
C ASP A 78 -24.47 -11.80 -15.04
N LYS A 79 -24.17 -12.78 -15.89
CA LYS A 79 -23.54 -14.04 -15.45
C LYS A 79 -22.17 -13.83 -14.82
N ILE A 80 -21.34 -12.94 -15.36
CA ILE A 80 -20.02 -12.61 -14.81
C ILE A 80 -20.16 -11.98 -13.42
N LEU A 81 -21.11 -11.06 -13.25
CA LEU A 81 -21.35 -10.43 -11.95
C LEU A 81 -21.88 -11.43 -10.92
N ILE A 82 -22.82 -12.28 -11.30
CA ILE A 82 -23.37 -13.32 -10.40
C ILE A 82 -22.29 -14.34 -10.02
N LEU A 83 -21.46 -14.78 -10.98
CA LEU A 83 -20.31 -15.63 -10.71
C LEU A 83 -19.38 -14.99 -9.66
N SER A 84 -19.11 -13.70 -9.79
CA SER A 84 -18.24 -12.99 -8.86
C SER A 84 -18.80 -12.89 -7.42
N LEU A 85 -20.11 -13.00 -7.25
CA LEU A 85 -20.76 -13.04 -5.91
C LEU A 85 -20.82 -14.45 -5.32
N ILE A 86 -21.06 -15.46 -6.17
CA ILE A 86 -21.29 -16.82 -5.69
C ILE A 86 -19.99 -17.57 -5.49
N SER A 87 -19.03 -17.44 -6.42
CA SER A 87 -17.80 -18.24 -6.35
C SER A 87 -16.92 -17.98 -5.11
N PRO A 88 -16.84 -16.78 -4.51
CA PRO A 88 -16.16 -16.60 -3.23
C PRO A 88 -16.72 -17.48 -2.10
N LEU A 89 -18.02 -17.79 -2.10
CA LEU A 89 -18.64 -18.63 -1.06
C LEU A 89 -18.01 -20.02 -0.99
N PHE A 90 -17.60 -20.58 -2.14
CA PHE A 90 -16.92 -21.88 -2.19
C PHE A 90 -15.57 -21.90 -1.49
N VAL A 91 -14.95 -20.73 -1.27
CA VAL A 91 -13.69 -20.57 -0.52
C VAL A 91 -13.96 -20.10 0.90
N ILE A 92 -14.84 -19.11 1.06
CA ILE A 92 -15.16 -18.50 2.36
C ILE A 92 -15.78 -19.51 3.30
N VAL A 93 -16.77 -20.30 2.85
CA VAL A 93 -17.49 -21.22 3.72
C VAL A 93 -16.57 -22.31 4.29
N PRO A 94 -15.81 -23.08 3.49
CA PRO A 94 -14.89 -24.08 4.04
C PRO A 94 -13.84 -23.49 4.97
N ILE A 95 -13.20 -22.37 4.60
CA ILE A 95 -12.17 -21.74 5.42
C ILE A 95 -12.76 -21.23 6.74
N SER A 96 -13.96 -20.62 6.70
CA SER A 96 -14.65 -20.15 7.92
C SER A 96 -15.03 -21.32 8.84
N VAL A 97 -15.48 -22.45 8.29
CA VAL A 97 -15.77 -23.67 9.07
C VAL A 97 -14.50 -24.22 9.71
N ILE A 98 -13.41 -24.35 8.93
CA ILE A 98 -12.10 -24.80 9.45
C ILE A 98 -11.63 -23.86 10.56
N PHE A 99 -11.77 -22.54 10.39
CA PHE A 99 -11.40 -21.55 11.39
C PHE A 99 -12.21 -21.70 12.69
N ILE A 100 -13.52 -21.87 12.58
CA ILE A 100 -14.40 -22.05 13.75
C ILE A 100 -14.07 -23.35 14.49
N LEU A 101 -13.90 -24.46 13.76
CA LEU A 101 -13.56 -25.77 14.36
C LEU A 101 -12.18 -25.75 15.05
N ASN A 102 -11.24 -24.96 14.55
CA ASN A 102 -9.89 -24.85 15.08
C ASN A 102 -9.64 -23.55 15.84
N TYR A 103 -10.70 -22.87 16.31
CA TYR A 103 -10.61 -21.55 16.94
C TYR A 103 -9.56 -21.50 18.08
N ASN A 104 -9.59 -22.50 18.97
CA ASN A 104 -8.64 -22.57 20.09
C ASN A 104 -7.21 -22.82 19.63
N PHE A 105 -7.02 -23.69 18.65
CA PHE A 105 -5.67 -23.96 18.09
C PHE A 105 -5.09 -22.71 17.42
N ILE A 106 -5.85 -22.10 16.55
CA ILE A 106 -5.45 -20.85 15.84
C ILE A 106 -5.21 -19.73 16.85
N GLY A 107 -6.12 -19.59 17.82
CA GLY A 107 -5.99 -18.60 18.89
C GLY A 107 -4.72 -18.79 19.70
N ASN A 108 -4.44 -19.99 20.16
CA ASN A 108 -3.22 -20.29 20.91
C ASN A 108 -1.96 -20.07 20.06
N TYR A 109 -2.00 -20.42 18.78
CA TYR A 109 -0.88 -20.23 17.86
C TYR A 109 -0.55 -18.75 17.61
N LEU A 110 -1.57 -17.89 17.50
CA LEU A 110 -1.41 -16.46 17.25
C LEU A 110 -1.16 -15.63 18.50
N SER A 111 -1.53 -16.15 19.67
CA SER A 111 -1.46 -15.47 20.96
C SER A 111 -0.26 -15.91 21.84
N THR A 112 0.82 -16.41 21.23
CA THR A 112 1.97 -16.96 21.96
C THR A 112 2.58 -15.91 22.90
N GLU A 113 2.77 -14.69 22.43
CA GLU A 113 3.34 -13.59 23.22
C GLU A 113 2.26 -12.69 23.85
N ASN A 114 1.03 -12.68 23.30
CA ASN A 114 -0.07 -11.88 23.82
C ASN A 114 -1.39 -12.65 23.91
N PRO A 115 -1.80 -13.05 25.13
CA PRO A 115 -3.04 -13.80 25.34
C PRO A 115 -4.32 -13.05 24.92
N LEU A 116 -4.31 -11.71 24.85
CA LEU A 116 -5.47 -10.91 24.48
C LEU A 116 -5.87 -11.11 23.02
N ILE A 117 -4.92 -11.38 22.12
CA ILE A 117 -5.20 -11.63 20.70
C ILE A 117 -6.23 -12.75 20.54
N LYS A 118 -6.13 -13.83 21.34
CA LYS A 118 -7.05 -14.96 21.29
C LYS A 118 -8.53 -14.56 21.45
N LYS A 119 -8.82 -13.52 22.23
CA LYS A 119 -10.18 -13.04 22.45
C LYS A 119 -10.80 -12.39 21.21
N TYR A 120 -9.95 -11.90 20.29
CA TYR A 120 -10.36 -11.04 19.16
C TYR A 120 -10.07 -11.64 17.78
N ILE A 121 -9.60 -12.89 17.68
CA ILE A 121 -9.25 -13.51 16.39
C ILE A 121 -10.44 -13.62 15.41
N TYR A 122 -11.68 -13.59 15.89
CA TYR A 122 -12.90 -13.56 15.05
C TYR A 122 -12.94 -12.33 14.12
N ILE A 123 -12.24 -11.25 14.46
CA ILE A 123 -12.09 -10.03 13.64
C ILE A 123 -11.46 -10.38 12.30
N ILE A 124 -10.47 -11.27 12.28
CA ILE A 124 -9.68 -11.64 11.11
C ILE A 124 -10.61 -12.10 9.97
N ILE A 125 -11.40 -13.11 10.22
CA ILE A 125 -12.31 -13.68 9.20
C ILE A 125 -13.44 -12.71 8.86
N SER A 126 -14.02 -12.05 9.87
CA SER A 126 -15.13 -11.10 9.65
C SER A 126 -14.73 -9.94 8.74
N ILE A 127 -13.59 -9.31 9.01
CA ILE A 127 -13.09 -8.18 8.20
C ILE A 127 -12.63 -8.66 6.82
N ALA A 128 -11.98 -9.83 6.72
CA ALA A 128 -11.54 -10.39 5.45
C ALA A 128 -12.73 -10.65 4.51
N ILE A 129 -13.83 -11.23 5.00
CA ILE A 129 -15.07 -11.45 4.24
C ILE A 129 -15.65 -10.12 3.76
N SER A 130 -15.85 -9.18 4.70
CA SER A 130 -16.42 -7.88 4.38
C SER A 130 -15.60 -7.14 3.33
N THR A 131 -14.26 -7.17 3.44
CA THR A 131 -13.38 -6.48 2.51
C THR A 131 -13.31 -7.18 1.16
N ALA A 132 -13.36 -8.52 1.11
CA ALA A 132 -13.40 -9.27 -0.15
C ALA A 132 -14.64 -8.91 -0.98
N TYR A 133 -15.81 -8.92 -0.38
CA TYR A 133 -17.06 -8.54 -1.07
C TYR A 133 -17.09 -7.05 -1.40
N PHE A 134 -16.54 -6.18 -0.54
CA PHE A 134 -16.40 -4.77 -0.86
C PHE A 134 -15.62 -4.56 -2.16
N GLU A 135 -14.47 -5.20 -2.35
CA GLU A 135 -13.66 -5.07 -3.57
C GLU A 135 -14.40 -5.60 -4.82
N ILE A 136 -15.21 -6.66 -4.68
CA ILE A 136 -16.04 -7.18 -5.77
C ILE A 136 -17.10 -6.15 -6.18
N PHE A 137 -17.90 -5.61 -5.25
CA PHE A 137 -18.90 -4.59 -5.55
C PHE A 137 -18.26 -3.29 -6.05
N TYR A 138 -17.11 -2.92 -5.52
CA TYR A 138 -16.38 -1.75 -6.02
C TYR A 138 -15.91 -1.96 -7.47
N SER A 139 -15.57 -3.19 -7.87
CA SER A 139 -15.25 -3.49 -9.27
C SER A 139 -16.43 -3.24 -10.22
N TRP A 140 -17.69 -3.45 -9.77
CA TRP A 140 -18.88 -3.10 -10.55
C TRP A 140 -18.96 -1.58 -10.79
N CYS A 141 -18.66 -0.77 -9.78
CA CYS A 141 -18.59 0.68 -9.92
C CYS A 141 -17.51 1.11 -10.92
N LYS A 142 -16.34 0.43 -10.91
CA LYS A 142 -15.22 0.70 -11.82
C LYS A 142 -15.60 0.44 -13.28
N VAL A 143 -16.25 -0.68 -13.59
CA VAL A 143 -16.67 -0.98 -14.98
C VAL A 143 -17.75 -0.03 -15.50
N GLN A 144 -18.54 0.57 -14.60
CA GLN A 144 -19.52 1.60 -14.91
C GLN A 144 -18.93 3.03 -14.90
N LYS A 145 -17.62 3.17 -14.72
CA LYS A 145 -16.90 4.46 -14.66
C LYS A 145 -17.45 5.40 -13.56
N LYS A 146 -17.95 4.84 -12.45
CA LYS A 146 -18.48 5.59 -11.29
C LYS A 146 -17.66 5.23 -10.05
N THR A 147 -16.42 5.75 -9.98
CA THR A 147 -15.43 5.30 -8.99
C THR A 147 -15.40 6.12 -7.71
N VAL A 148 -15.93 7.35 -7.71
CA VAL A 148 -15.74 8.34 -6.64
C VAL A 148 -16.28 7.85 -5.30
N PHE A 149 -17.54 7.36 -5.27
CA PHE A 149 -18.16 6.89 -4.04
C PHE A 149 -17.46 5.64 -3.48
N GLY A 150 -17.10 4.69 -4.35
CA GLY A 150 -16.35 3.50 -3.91
C GLY A 150 -14.95 3.84 -3.39
N ASN A 151 -14.28 4.82 -4.00
CA ASN A 151 -12.99 5.33 -3.51
C ASN A 151 -13.14 6.06 -2.16
N PHE A 152 -14.19 6.84 -1.98
CA PHE A 152 -14.53 7.46 -0.70
C PHE A 152 -14.70 6.41 0.40
N LEU A 153 -15.50 5.36 0.13
CA LEU A 153 -15.70 4.27 1.09
C LEU A 153 -14.42 3.46 1.36
N LYS A 154 -13.55 3.33 0.37
CA LYS A 154 -12.30 2.60 0.49
C LYS A 154 -11.25 3.36 1.31
N GLU A 155 -11.06 4.63 0.99
CA GLU A 155 -9.94 5.41 1.52
C GLU A 155 -10.31 6.27 2.73
N PHE A 156 -11.41 7.01 2.65
CA PHE A 156 -11.75 7.99 3.67
C PHE A 156 -12.65 7.42 4.77
N TYR A 157 -13.71 6.68 4.40
CA TYR A 157 -14.68 6.13 5.35
C TYR A 157 -14.03 5.31 6.47
N GLN A 158 -13.09 4.42 6.13
CA GLN A 158 -12.42 3.58 7.13
C GLN A 158 -11.67 4.40 8.18
N ARG A 159 -11.01 5.48 7.76
CA ARG A 159 -10.26 6.35 8.66
C ARG A 159 -11.20 7.19 9.52
N CYS A 160 -12.31 7.67 8.96
CA CYS A 160 -13.37 8.32 9.72
C CYS A 160 -14.00 7.39 10.76
N LEU A 161 -14.31 6.15 10.38
CA LEU A 161 -14.84 5.14 11.30
C LEU A 161 -13.92 4.97 12.50
N ILE A 162 -12.63 4.78 12.25
CA ILE A 162 -11.62 4.63 13.30
C ILE A 162 -11.58 5.88 14.17
N THR A 163 -11.53 7.08 13.58
CA THR A 163 -11.55 8.34 14.35
C THR A 163 -12.75 8.42 15.28
N ILE A 164 -13.94 8.11 14.76
CA ILE A 164 -15.18 8.12 15.56
C ILE A 164 -15.08 7.11 16.71
N LEU A 165 -14.62 5.90 16.46
CA LEU A 165 -14.47 4.87 17.49
C LEU A 165 -13.45 5.26 18.56
N LEU A 166 -12.35 5.87 18.16
CA LEU A 166 -11.34 6.40 19.10
C LEU A 166 -11.92 7.49 20.00
N PHE A 167 -12.69 8.43 19.46
CA PHE A 167 -13.36 9.43 20.28
C PHE A 167 -14.43 8.84 21.21
N LEU A 168 -15.23 7.86 20.75
CA LEU A 168 -16.17 7.16 21.62
C LEU A 168 -15.46 6.45 22.78
N TYR A 169 -14.29 5.85 22.52
CA TYR A 169 -13.47 5.24 23.55
C TYR A 169 -12.87 6.29 24.49
N PHE A 170 -12.36 7.41 23.96
CA PHE A 170 -11.82 8.53 24.75
C PHE A 170 -12.85 9.10 25.76
N PHE A 171 -14.09 9.27 25.32
CA PHE A 171 -15.18 9.72 26.19
C PHE A 171 -15.74 8.61 27.09
N LYS A 172 -15.11 7.43 27.12
CA LYS A 172 -15.53 6.26 27.92
C LYS A 172 -16.96 5.78 27.64
N LEU A 173 -17.49 6.06 26.44
CA LEU A 173 -18.81 5.61 26.00
C LEU A 173 -18.80 4.14 25.58
N ILE A 174 -17.62 3.64 25.19
CA ILE A 174 -17.39 2.22 24.81
C ILE A 174 -16.10 1.73 25.44
N ASP A 175 -16.01 0.45 25.74
CA ASP A 175 -14.77 -0.25 26.08
C ASP A 175 -14.10 -0.86 24.83
N PHE A 176 -12.92 -1.47 24.99
CA PHE A 176 -12.19 -2.06 23.87
C PHE A 176 -12.95 -3.21 23.19
N LYS A 177 -13.76 -3.96 23.93
CA LYS A 177 -14.61 -5.03 23.39
C LYS A 177 -15.68 -4.48 22.45
N TYR A 178 -16.38 -3.41 22.88
CA TYR A 178 -17.37 -2.74 22.01
C TYR A 178 -16.71 -1.99 20.85
N PHE A 179 -15.50 -1.43 21.05
CA PHE A 179 -14.72 -0.87 19.96
C PHE A 179 -14.52 -1.90 18.83
N THR A 180 -14.13 -3.13 19.17
CA THR A 180 -13.93 -4.19 18.17
C THR A 180 -15.23 -4.63 17.48
N TYR A 181 -16.35 -4.69 18.19
CA TYR A 181 -17.65 -4.99 17.58
C TYR A 181 -18.12 -3.87 16.64
N PHE A 182 -17.98 -2.62 17.03
CA PHE A 182 -18.32 -1.49 16.17
C PHE A 182 -17.36 -1.35 14.98
N LEU A 183 -16.11 -1.77 15.13
CA LEU A 183 -15.17 -1.84 14.01
C LEU A 183 -15.69 -2.83 12.95
N ILE A 184 -16.03 -4.05 13.34
CA ILE A 184 -16.63 -5.04 12.43
C ILE A 184 -17.92 -4.50 11.81
N PHE A 185 -18.82 -3.98 12.63
CA PHE A 185 -20.08 -3.41 12.16
C PHE A 185 -19.84 -2.32 11.10
N GLY A 186 -18.88 -1.42 11.33
CA GLY A 186 -18.52 -0.39 10.37
C GLY A 186 -17.98 -0.94 9.04
N TYR A 187 -17.21 -2.03 9.07
CA TYR A 187 -16.77 -2.72 7.85
C TYR A 187 -17.92 -3.33 7.07
N TYR A 188 -18.91 -3.95 7.75
CA TYR A 188 -20.11 -4.46 7.09
C TYR A 188 -21.02 -3.33 6.61
N LEU A 189 -21.16 -2.24 7.35
CA LEU A 189 -21.91 -1.07 6.90
C LEU A 189 -21.31 -0.47 5.62
N ARG A 190 -19.98 -0.40 5.53
CA ARG A 190 -19.27 -0.04 4.31
C ARG A 190 -19.59 -0.97 3.14
N LEU A 191 -19.63 -2.29 3.40
CA LEU A 191 -20.01 -3.28 2.40
C LEU A 191 -21.45 -3.07 1.93
N ILE A 192 -22.38 -2.84 2.85
CA ILE A 192 -23.78 -2.57 2.54
C ILE A 192 -23.92 -1.32 1.65
N PHE A 193 -23.24 -0.24 1.98
CA PHE A 193 -23.28 0.99 1.19
C PHE A 193 -22.78 0.78 -0.25
N ILE A 194 -21.64 0.09 -0.44
CA ILE A 194 -21.14 -0.16 -1.78
C ILE A 194 -22.02 -1.13 -2.55
N ALA A 195 -22.61 -2.14 -1.90
CA ALA A 195 -23.54 -3.09 -2.51
C ALA A 195 -24.80 -2.38 -3.03
N PHE A 196 -25.46 -1.58 -2.19
CA PHE A 196 -26.61 -0.77 -2.62
C PHE A 196 -26.24 0.18 -3.76
N TYR A 197 -25.13 0.87 -3.64
CA TYR A 197 -24.68 1.80 -4.70
C TYR A 197 -24.39 1.07 -6.02
N SER A 198 -23.69 -0.05 -6.00
CA SER A 198 -23.38 -0.80 -7.21
C SER A 198 -24.62 -1.38 -7.87
N LEU A 199 -25.57 -1.90 -7.08
CA LEU A 199 -26.86 -2.40 -7.57
C LEU A 199 -27.75 -1.28 -8.13
N SER A 200 -27.72 -0.07 -7.57
CA SER A 200 -28.46 1.07 -8.10
C SER A 200 -27.92 1.54 -9.46
N ILE A 201 -26.60 1.35 -9.71
CA ILE A 201 -25.98 1.69 -11.00
C ILE A 201 -26.26 0.62 -12.06
N TYR A 202 -26.17 -0.64 -11.67
CA TYR A 202 -26.36 -1.78 -12.57
C TYR A 202 -26.92 -2.95 -11.76
N SER A 203 -28.19 -3.28 -12.00
CA SER A 203 -28.86 -4.44 -11.40
C SER A 203 -28.81 -5.62 -12.37
N PRO A 204 -28.05 -6.69 -12.05
CA PRO A 204 -28.02 -7.89 -12.86
C PRO A 204 -29.31 -8.69 -12.68
N ASN A 205 -29.68 -9.46 -13.70
CA ASN A 205 -30.75 -10.45 -13.55
C ASN A 205 -30.21 -11.66 -12.77
N PHE A 206 -30.67 -11.88 -11.55
CA PHE A 206 -30.17 -12.91 -10.62
C PHE A 206 -30.56 -14.35 -11.02
N LYS A 207 -30.33 -14.73 -12.30
CA LYS A 207 -30.42 -16.12 -12.74
C LYS A 207 -29.03 -16.75 -12.67
N ILE A 208 -28.90 -17.76 -11.79
CA ILE A 208 -27.64 -18.54 -11.67
C ILE A 208 -27.41 -19.27 -12.99
N SER A 209 -26.38 -18.87 -13.69
CA SER A 209 -25.97 -19.49 -14.95
C SER A 209 -24.50 -19.25 -15.22
N VAL A 210 -23.84 -20.21 -15.87
CA VAL A 210 -22.39 -20.17 -16.11
C VAL A 210 -22.08 -19.30 -17.33
N PRO A 211 -21.12 -18.37 -17.26
CA PRO A 211 -20.64 -17.61 -18.41
C PRO A 211 -19.91 -18.54 -19.41
N LYS A 212 -19.98 -18.18 -20.72
CA LYS A 212 -19.34 -18.98 -21.78
C LYS A 212 -17.84 -19.19 -21.57
N ASN A 213 -17.14 -18.17 -21.07
CA ASN A 213 -15.69 -18.14 -20.89
C ASN A 213 -15.25 -18.48 -19.46
N LEU A 214 -15.98 -19.38 -18.75
CA LEU A 214 -15.70 -19.70 -17.34
C LEU A 214 -14.24 -20.10 -17.11
N LYS A 215 -13.66 -20.97 -17.94
CA LYS A 215 -12.28 -21.43 -17.79
C LYS A 215 -11.28 -20.27 -17.88
N GLU A 216 -11.47 -19.36 -18.84
CA GLU A 216 -10.61 -18.17 -18.99
C GLU A 216 -10.74 -17.21 -17.80
N ILE A 217 -11.96 -17.00 -17.31
CA ILE A 217 -12.24 -16.17 -16.15
C ILE A 217 -11.53 -16.76 -14.92
N LEU A 218 -11.69 -18.04 -14.64
CA LEU A 218 -11.08 -18.70 -13.48
C LEU A 218 -9.55 -18.74 -13.58
N TYR A 219 -9.00 -19.04 -14.76
CA TYR A 219 -7.55 -19.03 -14.98
C TYR A 219 -6.97 -17.63 -14.76
N TYR A 220 -7.60 -16.61 -15.33
CA TYR A 220 -7.19 -15.22 -15.12
C TYR A 220 -7.32 -14.81 -13.64
N SER A 221 -8.43 -15.17 -12.99
CA SER A 221 -8.64 -14.94 -11.55
C SER A 221 -7.53 -15.56 -10.73
N LEU A 222 -7.13 -16.80 -11.02
CA LEU A 222 -6.05 -17.49 -10.32
C LEU A 222 -4.71 -16.75 -10.47
N LEU A 223 -4.35 -16.31 -11.67
CA LEU A 223 -3.10 -15.56 -11.90
C LEU A 223 -3.08 -14.24 -11.12
N ILE A 224 -4.20 -13.51 -11.15
CA ILE A 224 -4.30 -12.24 -10.43
C ILE A 224 -4.36 -12.46 -8.92
N PHE A 225 -5.08 -13.51 -8.46
CA PHE A 225 -5.08 -13.92 -7.06
C PHE A 225 -3.65 -14.18 -6.56
N LEU A 226 -2.88 -14.99 -7.26
CA LEU A 226 -1.49 -15.30 -6.89
C LEU A 226 -0.62 -14.03 -6.82
N SER A 227 -0.79 -13.11 -7.78
CA SER A 227 -0.08 -11.83 -7.77
C SER A 227 -0.50 -10.95 -6.59
N GLY A 228 -1.80 -10.82 -6.36
CA GLY A 228 -2.38 -10.00 -5.29
C GLY A 228 -2.09 -10.56 -3.90
N PHE A 229 -2.19 -11.87 -3.73
CA PHE A 229 -1.85 -12.55 -2.48
C PHE A 229 -0.39 -12.34 -2.10
N GLY A 230 0.54 -12.58 -3.05
CA GLY A 230 1.96 -12.31 -2.80
C GLY A 230 2.25 -10.85 -2.46
N ALA A 231 1.57 -9.90 -3.12
CA ALA A 231 1.71 -8.48 -2.79
C ALA A 231 1.17 -8.13 -1.39
N SER A 232 0.02 -8.69 -0.99
CA SER A 232 -0.55 -8.49 0.35
C SER A 232 0.36 -9.08 1.44
N VAL A 233 0.93 -10.26 1.19
CA VAL A 233 1.89 -10.87 2.11
C VAL A 233 3.09 -9.94 2.34
N ILE A 234 3.71 -9.39 1.30
CA ILE A 234 4.87 -8.49 1.44
C ILE A 234 4.53 -7.24 2.27
N ILE A 235 3.30 -6.73 2.18
CA ILE A 235 2.89 -5.51 2.89
C ILE A 235 2.59 -5.77 4.37
N ASP A 236 1.95 -6.90 4.66
CA ASP A 236 1.35 -7.13 5.98
C ASP A 236 1.97 -8.30 6.77
N VAL A 237 2.82 -9.14 6.15
CA VAL A 237 3.42 -10.30 6.81
C VAL A 237 4.29 -9.92 8.00
N ASP A 238 4.98 -8.79 7.92
CA ASP A 238 5.84 -8.31 9.00
C ASP A 238 5.02 -8.12 10.28
N ALA A 239 3.91 -7.38 10.21
CA ALA A 239 3.04 -7.17 11.37
C ALA A 239 2.36 -8.46 11.84
N ALA A 240 1.95 -9.33 10.89
CA ALA A 240 1.34 -10.61 11.23
C ALA A 240 2.31 -11.55 11.96
N MET A 241 3.59 -11.57 11.56
CA MET A 241 4.62 -12.37 12.18
C MET A 241 5.13 -11.76 13.49
N LEU A 242 5.34 -10.44 13.52
CA LEU A 242 5.74 -9.74 14.74
C LEU A 242 4.69 -9.92 15.85
N GLY A 243 3.39 -9.86 15.54
CA GLY A 243 2.34 -10.09 16.52
C GLY A 243 2.35 -11.46 17.18
N LYS A 244 3.07 -12.43 16.61
CA LYS A 244 3.30 -13.75 17.24
C LYS A 244 4.59 -13.82 18.02
N LEU A 245 5.62 -13.06 17.63
CA LEU A 245 7.02 -13.25 18.07
C LEU A 245 7.49 -12.14 19.02
N VAL A 246 6.75 -11.03 19.12
CA VAL A 246 7.09 -9.89 19.98
C VAL A 246 5.84 -9.31 20.64
N GLN A 247 6.02 -8.45 21.64
CA GLN A 247 4.93 -7.75 22.32
C GLN A 247 4.15 -6.85 21.36
N ASP A 248 2.86 -6.66 21.59
CA ASP A 248 1.96 -5.88 20.71
C ASP A 248 2.36 -4.42 20.55
N GLU A 249 2.92 -3.81 21.59
CA GLU A 249 3.43 -2.43 21.56
C GLU A 249 4.52 -2.27 20.50
N ILE A 250 5.41 -3.25 20.36
CA ILE A 250 6.49 -3.23 19.36
C ILE A 250 5.90 -3.25 17.94
N VAL A 251 4.78 -3.95 17.73
CA VAL A 251 4.09 -3.95 16.44
C VAL A 251 3.52 -2.56 16.14
N ALA A 252 3.01 -1.86 17.14
CA ALA A 252 2.54 -0.47 16.98
C ALA A 252 3.71 0.45 16.58
N TYR A 253 4.85 0.37 17.26
CA TYR A 253 6.05 1.15 16.95
C TYR A 253 6.57 0.86 15.53
N TYR A 254 6.62 -0.41 15.15
CA TYR A 254 6.97 -0.84 13.80
C TYR A 254 6.05 -0.27 12.73
N LYS A 255 4.73 -0.36 12.92
CA LYS A 255 3.74 0.13 11.96
C LYS A 255 3.74 1.66 11.83
N ILE A 256 4.04 2.39 12.90
CA ILE A 256 4.23 3.85 12.83
C ILE A 256 5.44 4.19 11.95
N ALA A 257 6.56 3.48 12.09
CA ALA A 257 7.73 3.65 11.24
C ALA A 257 7.42 3.35 9.76
N ILE A 258 6.68 2.26 9.48
CA ILE A 258 6.18 1.93 8.14
C ILE A 258 5.28 3.05 7.58
N PHE A 259 4.39 3.61 8.41
CA PHE A 259 3.49 4.69 7.99
C PHE A 259 4.26 5.97 7.62
N ILE A 260 5.25 6.37 8.43
CA ILE A 260 6.13 7.51 8.13
C ILE A 260 6.80 7.32 6.76
N THR A 261 7.33 6.13 6.50
CA THR A 261 8.02 5.83 5.24
C THR A 261 7.08 5.66 4.03
N ALA A 262 5.78 5.44 4.25
CA ALA A 262 4.81 5.29 3.17
C ALA A 262 4.65 6.57 2.31
N ILE A 263 5.02 7.73 2.85
CA ILE A 263 5.04 9.01 2.14
C ILE A 263 6.04 8.97 0.97
N ILE A 264 7.16 8.24 1.11
CA ILE A 264 8.19 8.09 0.08
C ILE A 264 7.65 7.45 -1.22
N ASP A 265 6.62 6.59 -1.11
CA ASP A 265 5.97 5.95 -2.25
C ASP A 265 4.89 6.79 -2.93
N SER A 266 4.47 7.89 -2.33
CA SER A 266 3.36 8.70 -2.84
C SER A 266 3.58 9.22 -4.28
N PRO A 267 4.80 9.66 -4.69
CA PRO A 267 5.07 10.06 -6.06
C PRO A 267 4.91 8.90 -7.05
N SER A 268 5.31 7.69 -6.65
CA SER A 268 5.19 6.49 -7.48
C SER A 268 3.74 6.18 -7.82
N ARG A 269 2.83 6.26 -6.83
CA ARG A 269 1.39 6.02 -7.03
C ARG A 269 0.78 7.00 -8.01
N ALA A 270 1.14 8.28 -7.90
CA ALA A 270 0.65 9.31 -8.80
C ALA A 270 1.19 9.13 -10.24
N LEU A 271 2.49 8.87 -10.38
CA LEU A 271 3.15 8.75 -11.67
C LEU A 271 2.66 7.50 -12.44
N PHE A 272 2.47 6.36 -11.76
CA PHE A 272 2.03 5.13 -12.43
C PHE A 272 0.60 5.19 -12.98
N GLN A 273 -0.26 6.05 -12.48
CA GLN A 273 -1.59 6.28 -13.07
C GLN A 273 -1.49 6.80 -14.51
N ILE A 274 -0.46 7.60 -14.80
CA ILE A 274 -0.19 8.18 -16.11
C ILE A 274 0.70 7.26 -16.94
N LEU A 275 1.73 6.70 -16.33
CA LEU A 275 2.72 5.88 -17.04
C LEU A 275 2.17 4.52 -17.53
N ASN A 276 1.31 3.86 -16.75
CA ASN A 276 0.81 2.53 -17.12
C ASN A 276 0.14 2.49 -18.51
N PRO A 277 -0.78 3.42 -18.87
CA PRO A 277 -1.36 3.48 -20.21
C PRO A 277 -0.30 3.79 -21.28
N MET A 278 0.65 4.70 -21.01
CA MET A 278 1.70 5.07 -21.98
C MET A 278 2.65 3.92 -22.27
N VAL A 279 3.03 3.15 -21.24
CA VAL A 279 3.86 1.94 -21.37
C VAL A 279 3.11 0.88 -22.18
N ALA A 280 1.84 0.62 -21.86
CA ALA A 280 1.01 -0.33 -22.60
C ALA A 280 0.89 0.04 -24.08
N GLU A 281 0.60 1.31 -24.40
CA GLU A 281 0.54 1.80 -25.79
C GLU A 281 1.88 1.61 -26.52
N THR A 282 3.00 1.94 -25.84
CA THR A 282 4.34 1.88 -26.43
C THR A 282 4.77 0.45 -26.73
N ILE A 283 4.43 -0.50 -25.83
CA ILE A 283 4.67 -1.94 -26.02
C ILE A 283 3.83 -2.47 -27.19
N ASN A 284 2.54 -2.12 -27.26
CA ASN A 284 1.64 -2.53 -28.33
C ASN A 284 2.12 -2.03 -29.72
N LYS A 285 2.66 -0.81 -29.77
CA LYS A 285 3.27 -0.22 -30.97
C LYS A 285 4.70 -0.75 -31.27
N LYS A 286 5.24 -1.64 -30.43
CA LYS A 286 6.60 -2.20 -30.53
C LYS A 286 7.70 -1.13 -30.62
N ASN A 287 7.48 0.06 -30.04
CA ASN A 287 8.43 1.19 -30.07
C ASN A 287 9.40 1.11 -28.92
N ILE A 288 10.45 0.28 -29.07
CA ILE A 288 11.47 0.04 -28.02
C ILE A 288 12.24 1.33 -27.64
N PRO A 289 12.67 2.20 -28.57
CA PRO A 289 13.36 3.45 -28.18
C PRO A 289 12.51 4.35 -27.28
N LYS A 290 11.20 4.50 -27.60
CA LYS A 290 10.28 5.26 -26.75
C LYS A 290 10.03 4.60 -25.41
N LEU A 291 9.99 3.26 -25.35
CA LEU A 291 9.86 2.50 -24.12
C LEU A 291 11.08 2.73 -23.21
N GLU A 292 12.29 2.70 -23.75
CA GLU A 292 13.51 2.98 -23.01
C GLU A 292 13.54 4.42 -22.48
N GLN A 293 13.11 5.39 -23.29
CA GLN A 293 13.02 6.78 -22.84
C GLN A 293 12.03 6.95 -21.67
N LEU A 294 10.84 6.29 -21.73
CA LEU A 294 9.87 6.29 -20.62
C LEU A 294 10.46 5.62 -19.38
N TYR A 295 11.20 4.52 -19.56
CA TYR A 295 11.81 3.78 -18.47
C TYR A 295 12.87 4.63 -17.74
N LYS A 296 13.80 5.25 -18.49
CA LYS A 296 14.82 6.16 -17.92
C LYS A 296 14.19 7.37 -17.22
N LYS A 297 13.20 8.01 -17.86
CA LYS A 297 12.50 9.17 -17.26
C LYS A 297 11.75 8.80 -15.99
N SER A 298 11.07 7.65 -15.96
CA SER A 298 10.34 7.21 -14.77
C SER A 298 11.30 6.97 -13.59
N SER A 299 12.42 6.30 -13.83
CA SER A 299 13.45 6.06 -12.83
C SER A 299 14.01 7.36 -12.27
N SER A 300 14.51 8.24 -13.14
CA SER A 300 15.14 9.51 -12.70
C SER A 300 14.15 10.41 -11.94
N ASN A 301 12.92 10.59 -12.46
CA ASN A 301 11.93 11.45 -11.81
C ASN A 301 11.44 10.88 -10.47
N LEU A 302 11.19 9.56 -10.40
CA LEU A 302 10.80 8.92 -9.15
C LEU A 302 11.93 8.98 -8.12
N LEU A 303 13.15 8.67 -8.53
CA LEU A 303 14.30 8.70 -7.62
C LEU A 303 14.54 10.12 -7.10
N LEU A 304 14.38 11.15 -7.94
CA LEU A 304 14.56 12.56 -7.55
C LEU A 304 13.53 12.95 -6.48
N VAL A 305 12.25 12.68 -6.72
CA VAL A 305 11.18 13.13 -5.80
C VAL A 305 11.10 12.24 -4.55
N SER A 306 11.15 10.92 -4.70
CA SER A 306 11.18 10.00 -3.55
C SER A 306 12.46 10.16 -2.73
N GLY A 307 13.59 10.47 -3.39
CA GLY A 307 14.85 10.78 -2.74
C GLY A 307 14.78 12.04 -1.89
N PHE A 308 14.19 13.11 -2.40
CA PHE A 308 13.93 14.33 -1.63
C PHE A 308 13.11 14.05 -0.36
N ILE A 309 11.99 13.32 -0.51
CA ILE A 309 11.14 12.95 0.63
C ILE A 309 11.89 12.06 1.63
N SER A 310 12.69 11.11 1.13
CA SER A 310 13.52 10.24 1.98
C SER A 310 14.54 11.03 2.80
N VAL A 311 15.23 12.00 2.17
CA VAL A 311 16.17 12.90 2.88
C VAL A 311 15.43 13.72 3.93
N LEU A 312 14.27 14.30 3.61
CA LEU A 312 13.47 15.06 4.58
C LEU A 312 13.09 14.21 5.79
N ILE A 313 12.66 12.97 5.58
CA ILE A 313 12.25 12.08 6.68
C ILE A 313 13.47 11.62 7.48
N CYS A 314 14.48 11.06 6.81
CA CYS A 314 15.62 10.44 7.49
C CYS A 314 16.52 11.45 8.20
N SER A 315 16.66 12.67 7.68
CA SER A 315 17.46 13.72 8.33
C SER A 315 16.75 14.39 9.52
N ASN A 316 15.42 14.29 9.58
CA ASN A 316 14.63 14.86 10.68
C ASN A 316 14.01 13.79 11.56
N ILE A 317 14.51 12.55 11.53
CA ILE A 317 13.84 11.42 12.17
C ILE A 317 13.74 11.61 13.69
N ASP A 318 14.76 12.13 14.33
CA ASP A 318 14.79 12.39 15.77
C ASP A 318 13.76 13.46 16.15
N ASP A 319 13.68 14.55 15.38
CA ASP A 319 12.69 15.63 15.59
C ASP A 319 11.26 15.12 15.37
N ILE A 320 11.04 14.26 14.36
CA ILE A 320 9.73 13.62 14.11
C ILE A 320 9.30 12.76 15.29
N TYR A 321 10.20 11.95 15.84
CA TYR A 321 9.88 11.14 17.01
C TYR A 321 9.73 11.97 18.29
N GLU A 322 10.41 13.09 18.40
CA GLU A 322 10.19 14.03 19.50
C GLU A 322 8.78 14.67 19.46
N ILE A 323 8.31 15.03 18.25
CA ILE A 323 6.92 15.48 18.04
C ILE A 323 5.93 14.38 18.48
N ILE A 324 6.16 13.13 18.06
CA ILE A 324 5.31 11.99 18.44
C ILE A 324 5.32 11.78 19.95
N TYR A 325 6.51 11.84 20.59
CA TYR A 325 6.68 11.72 22.03
C TYR A 325 5.93 12.81 22.80
N THR A 326 6.08 14.07 22.40
CA THR A 326 5.43 15.22 23.06
C THR A 326 3.91 15.07 23.11
N LEU A 327 3.33 14.40 22.12
CA LEU A 327 1.89 14.19 22.01
C LEU A 327 1.40 12.91 22.69
N ASN A 328 2.25 11.89 22.82
CA ASN A 328 1.86 10.56 23.34
C ASN A 328 2.51 10.21 24.70
N SER A 329 3.53 10.96 25.12
CA SER A 329 4.32 10.71 26.35
C SER A 329 4.95 9.30 26.43
N ASP A 330 5.18 8.63 25.28
CA ASP A 330 5.77 7.31 25.18
C ASP A 330 7.11 7.36 24.42
N ASN A 331 8.20 7.06 25.10
CA ASN A 331 9.55 7.02 24.52
C ASN A 331 9.84 5.74 23.72
N GLY A 332 8.99 4.72 23.81
CA GLY A 332 9.17 3.43 23.15
C GLY A 332 9.22 3.55 21.62
N PHE A 333 8.58 4.56 21.03
CA PHE A 333 8.58 4.77 19.58
C PHE A 333 9.98 4.92 18.97
N ARG A 334 10.95 5.48 19.71
CA ARG A 334 12.32 5.70 19.22
C ARG A 334 13.07 4.42 18.86
N ILE A 335 12.71 3.28 19.45
CA ILE A 335 13.34 1.99 19.10
C ILE A 335 13.10 1.60 17.64
N ALA A 336 12.07 2.17 16.98
CA ALA A 336 11.73 1.90 15.60
C ALA A 336 12.44 2.83 14.58
N ILE A 337 13.32 3.74 14.99
CA ILE A 337 14.12 4.59 14.09
C ILE A 337 14.87 3.76 13.03
N PRO A 338 15.57 2.65 13.37
CA PRO A 338 16.25 1.83 12.37
C PRO A 338 15.31 1.27 11.30
N VAL A 339 14.06 0.98 11.65
CA VAL A 339 13.04 0.52 10.69
C VAL A 339 12.79 1.56 9.60
N VAL A 340 12.73 2.86 9.98
CA VAL A 340 12.55 3.96 9.01
C VAL A 340 13.67 3.96 7.98
N PHE A 341 14.94 3.78 8.40
CA PHE A 341 16.07 3.73 7.48
C PHE A 341 16.02 2.54 6.53
N TYR A 342 15.81 1.32 7.04
CA TYR A 342 15.76 0.11 6.21
C TYR A 342 14.62 0.15 5.19
N ILE A 343 13.45 0.59 5.62
CA ILE A 343 12.30 0.70 4.72
C ILE A 343 12.49 1.86 3.72
N SER A 344 13.08 2.98 4.11
CA SER A 344 13.41 4.08 3.17
C SER A 344 14.34 3.60 2.05
N ILE A 345 15.37 2.80 2.37
CA ILE A 345 16.26 2.19 1.37
C ILE A 345 15.47 1.30 0.42
N SER A 346 14.54 0.47 0.93
CA SER A 346 13.71 -0.39 0.10
C SER A 346 12.83 0.42 -0.88
N LYS A 347 12.26 1.55 -0.40
CA LYS A 347 11.44 2.45 -1.21
C LYS A 347 12.27 3.16 -2.29
N LEU A 348 13.47 3.63 -1.95
CA LEU A 348 14.40 4.20 -2.92
C LEU A 348 14.84 3.18 -3.98
N SER A 349 15.07 1.93 -3.60
CA SER A 349 15.32 0.84 -4.56
C SER A 349 14.17 0.68 -5.54
N SER A 350 12.92 0.77 -5.07
CA SER A 350 11.73 0.68 -5.93
C SER A 350 11.60 1.90 -6.86
N ALA A 351 11.92 3.09 -6.38
CA ALA A 351 11.97 4.30 -7.20
C ALA A 351 13.05 4.21 -8.29
N LEU A 352 14.23 3.66 -7.94
CA LEU A 352 15.38 3.50 -8.83
C LEU A 352 15.06 2.62 -10.05
N VAL A 353 14.27 1.55 -9.89
CA VAL A 353 13.88 0.68 -11.01
C VAL A 353 12.68 1.21 -11.81
N GLY A 354 12.10 2.35 -11.45
CA GLY A 354 11.09 3.04 -12.23
C GLY A 354 9.89 2.14 -12.61
N CYS A 355 9.46 2.22 -13.87
CA CYS A 355 8.27 1.51 -14.35
C CYS A 355 8.48 0.04 -14.71
N VAL A 356 9.46 -0.66 -14.12
CA VAL A 356 9.78 -2.08 -14.41
C VAL A 356 8.54 -2.99 -14.31
N ASN A 357 7.73 -2.83 -13.26
CA ASN A 357 6.51 -3.62 -13.08
C ASN A 357 5.48 -3.35 -14.20
N SER A 358 5.35 -2.10 -14.64
CA SER A 358 4.46 -1.73 -15.75
C SER A 358 4.91 -2.35 -17.07
N ILE A 359 6.22 -2.42 -17.33
CA ILE A 359 6.79 -3.06 -18.54
C ILE A 359 6.46 -4.56 -18.54
N ILE A 360 6.69 -5.26 -17.43
CA ILE A 360 6.44 -6.71 -17.34
C ILE A 360 4.94 -6.98 -17.47
N SER A 361 4.10 -6.29 -16.71
CA SER A 361 2.65 -6.54 -16.64
C SER A 361 1.90 -6.23 -17.93
N ASN A 362 2.35 -5.26 -18.73
CA ASN A 362 1.74 -4.90 -20.01
C ASN A 362 2.36 -5.64 -21.21
N SER A 363 3.37 -6.49 -21.00
CA SER A 363 4.02 -7.25 -22.06
C SER A 363 3.45 -8.68 -22.19
N LYS A 364 3.90 -9.41 -23.22
CA LYS A 364 3.61 -10.85 -23.36
C LYS A 364 4.12 -11.70 -22.19
N TYR A 365 4.95 -11.13 -21.32
CA TYR A 365 5.54 -11.81 -20.16
C TYR A 365 4.75 -11.56 -18.86
N TYR A 366 3.53 -11.02 -18.92
CA TYR A 366 2.69 -10.74 -17.74
C TYR A 366 2.50 -11.95 -16.81
N TYR A 367 2.59 -13.17 -17.32
CA TYR A 367 2.50 -14.41 -16.55
C TYR A 367 3.65 -14.59 -15.55
N THR A 368 4.76 -13.84 -15.69
CA THR A 368 5.86 -13.88 -14.72
C THR A 368 5.59 -13.03 -13.47
N VAL A 369 4.59 -12.13 -13.51
CA VAL A 369 4.22 -11.28 -12.35
C VAL A 369 3.83 -12.12 -11.13
N PRO A 370 2.92 -13.11 -11.24
CA PRO A 370 2.60 -14.02 -10.13
C PRO A 370 3.83 -14.73 -9.57
N PHE A 371 4.72 -15.18 -10.44
CA PHE A 371 5.96 -15.86 -10.04
C PHE A 371 6.83 -14.94 -9.16
N PHE A 372 7.10 -13.71 -9.59
CA PHE A 372 7.85 -12.75 -8.79
C PHE A 372 7.15 -12.41 -7.45
N SER A 373 5.82 -12.24 -7.47
CA SER A 373 5.06 -11.93 -6.26
C SER A 373 5.07 -13.07 -5.25
N ILE A 374 4.82 -14.30 -5.67
CA ILE A 374 4.83 -15.46 -4.77
C ILE A 374 6.23 -15.76 -4.26
N SER A 375 7.24 -15.75 -5.15
CA SER A 375 8.63 -15.99 -4.74
C SER A 375 9.10 -14.95 -3.73
N SER A 376 8.77 -13.68 -3.93
CA SER A 376 9.12 -12.63 -2.95
C SER A 376 8.37 -12.81 -1.62
N ALA A 377 7.09 -13.20 -1.64
CA ALA A 377 6.33 -13.51 -0.43
C ALA A 377 6.93 -14.69 0.36
N ILE A 378 7.30 -15.77 -0.34
CA ILE A 378 7.95 -16.92 0.30
C ILE A 378 9.31 -16.50 0.89
N THR A 379 10.11 -15.75 0.13
CA THR A 379 11.43 -15.29 0.59
C THR A 379 11.34 -14.39 1.81
N VAL A 380 10.39 -13.46 1.86
CA VAL A 380 10.23 -12.58 3.04
C VAL A 380 9.81 -13.36 4.27
N ILE A 381 8.94 -14.37 4.15
CA ILE A 381 8.54 -15.21 5.27
C ILE A 381 9.74 -15.97 5.84
N PHE A 382 10.55 -16.62 4.99
CA PHE A 382 11.74 -17.33 5.45
C PHE A 382 12.78 -16.41 6.09
N LEU A 383 13.02 -15.23 5.48
CA LEU A 383 13.95 -14.27 6.06
C LEU A 383 13.42 -13.68 7.37
N ASN A 384 12.11 -13.45 7.49
CA ASN A 384 11.50 -13.01 8.74
C ASN A 384 11.68 -14.01 9.85
N ILE A 385 11.42 -15.32 9.61
CA ILE A 385 11.64 -16.38 10.60
C ILE A 385 13.09 -16.35 11.09
N TYR A 386 14.06 -16.21 10.20
CA TYR A 386 15.47 -16.22 10.54
C TYR A 386 15.94 -14.91 11.20
N LEU A 387 15.56 -13.75 10.67
CA LEU A 387 16.10 -12.46 11.12
C LEU A 387 15.36 -11.91 12.35
N ILE A 388 14.07 -12.18 12.52
CA ILE A 388 13.36 -11.78 13.75
C ILE A 388 13.92 -12.54 14.95
N ASP A 389 14.24 -13.81 14.80
CA ASP A 389 14.89 -14.60 15.86
C ASP A 389 16.28 -14.05 16.24
N LYS A 390 17.04 -13.55 15.26
CA LYS A 390 18.42 -13.05 15.44
C LYS A 390 18.52 -11.63 15.99
N ILE A 391 17.74 -10.72 15.46
CA ILE A 391 17.87 -9.27 15.71
C ILE A 391 16.52 -8.60 16.08
N GLY A 392 15.56 -9.41 16.54
CA GLY A 392 14.25 -8.94 16.99
C GLY A 392 13.42 -8.31 15.87
N PHE A 393 12.52 -7.41 16.23
CA PHE A 393 11.57 -6.78 15.31
C PHE A 393 12.24 -5.99 14.15
N ILE A 394 13.47 -5.51 14.34
CA ILE A 394 14.26 -4.87 13.28
C ILE A 394 14.53 -5.86 12.13
N GLY A 395 14.60 -7.16 12.46
CA GLY A 395 14.77 -8.23 11.47
C GLY A 395 13.67 -8.25 10.41
N ALA A 396 12.45 -7.90 10.74
CA ALA A 396 11.36 -7.78 9.78
C ALA A 396 11.63 -6.68 8.74
N ALA A 397 12.09 -5.51 9.18
CA ALA A 397 12.44 -4.41 8.27
C ALA A 397 13.62 -4.75 7.36
N VAL A 398 14.65 -5.42 7.92
CA VAL A 398 15.82 -5.88 7.15
C VAL A 398 15.41 -6.95 6.13
N SER A 399 14.57 -7.91 6.50
CA SER A 399 14.03 -8.92 5.59
C SER A 399 13.30 -8.27 4.41
N THR A 400 12.39 -7.37 4.71
CA THR A 400 11.61 -6.64 3.69
C THR A 400 12.54 -5.81 2.78
N MET A 401 13.55 -5.13 3.33
CA MET A 401 14.55 -4.41 2.53
C MET A 401 15.30 -5.34 1.59
N ILE A 402 15.84 -6.44 2.09
CA ILE A 402 16.61 -7.41 1.29
C ILE A 402 15.72 -7.97 0.16
N VAL A 403 14.50 -8.40 0.47
CA VAL A 403 13.58 -8.97 -0.52
C VAL A 403 13.23 -7.96 -1.61
N ILE A 404 12.87 -6.73 -1.23
CA ILE A 404 12.50 -5.69 -2.21
C ILE A 404 13.69 -5.38 -3.12
N ILE A 405 14.89 -5.21 -2.59
CA ILE A 405 16.09 -4.95 -3.38
C ILE A 405 16.40 -6.12 -4.32
N LEU A 406 16.38 -7.37 -3.80
CA LEU A 406 16.65 -8.57 -4.58
C LEU A 406 15.66 -8.71 -5.74
N PHE A 407 14.36 -8.62 -5.47
CA PHE A 407 13.34 -8.78 -6.50
C PHE A 407 13.26 -7.60 -7.47
N ASN A 408 13.61 -6.39 -7.06
CA ASN A 408 13.80 -5.26 -7.96
C ASN A 408 14.97 -5.53 -8.92
N PHE A 409 16.08 -6.05 -8.41
CA PHE A 409 17.23 -6.44 -9.24
C PHE A 409 16.87 -7.58 -10.21
N LEU A 410 16.17 -8.62 -9.76
CA LEU A 410 15.72 -9.72 -10.61
C LEU A 410 14.78 -9.24 -11.73
N LYS A 411 13.80 -8.39 -11.42
CA LYS A 411 12.89 -7.79 -12.40
C LYS A 411 13.63 -6.89 -13.39
N LEU A 412 14.58 -6.10 -12.91
CA LEU A 412 15.44 -5.27 -13.74
C LEU A 412 16.25 -6.13 -14.71
N SER A 413 16.93 -7.17 -14.21
CA SER A 413 17.71 -8.11 -15.02
C SER A 413 16.83 -8.82 -16.05
N PHE A 414 15.61 -9.19 -15.69
CA PHE A 414 14.64 -9.77 -16.61
C PHE A 414 14.28 -8.82 -17.76
N VAL A 415 14.00 -7.54 -17.45
CA VAL A 415 13.68 -6.53 -18.48
C VAL A 415 14.90 -6.26 -19.36
N MET A 416 16.08 -6.14 -18.77
CA MET A 416 17.34 -5.97 -19.52
C MET A 416 17.59 -7.15 -20.50
N TYR A 417 17.35 -8.37 -20.04
CA TYR A 417 17.53 -9.57 -20.89
C TYR A 417 16.49 -9.65 -22.02
N LYS A 418 15.19 -9.41 -21.72
CA LYS A 418 14.10 -9.59 -22.69
C LYS A 418 13.88 -8.42 -23.63
N PHE A 419 14.07 -7.20 -23.17
CA PHE A 419 13.79 -5.98 -23.95
C PHE A 419 15.06 -5.23 -24.36
N LYS A 420 16.22 -5.57 -23.84
CA LYS A 420 17.52 -4.90 -24.10
C LYS A 420 17.52 -3.42 -23.70
N ILE A 421 16.75 -3.02 -22.69
CA ILE A 421 16.64 -1.65 -22.18
C ILE A 421 16.93 -1.61 -20.69
N GLN A 422 17.36 -0.45 -20.18
CA GLN A 422 17.68 -0.22 -18.78
C GLN A 422 17.18 1.15 -18.30
N PRO A 423 16.92 1.35 -16.97
CA PRO A 423 16.42 2.61 -16.43
C PRO A 423 17.52 3.64 -16.16
N PHE A 424 18.78 3.23 -16.13
CA PHE A 424 19.87 4.07 -15.66
C PHE A 424 20.34 5.08 -16.70
N SER A 425 20.66 6.29 -16.24
CA SER A 425 21.28 7.36 -17.00
C SER A 425 22.40 8.01 -16.15
N LYS A 426 23.17 8.92 -16.74
CA LYS A 426 24.15 9.71 -15.96
C LYS A 426 23.45 10.49 -14.84
N ASP A 427 22.25 10.99 -15.09
CA ASP A 427 21.47 11.72 -14.09
C ASP A 427 21.15 10.86 -12.87
N THR A 428 20.94 9.55 -13.04
CA THR A 428 20.68 8.61 -11.93
C THR A 428 21.82 8.62 -10.91
N LEU A 429 23.08 8.65 -11.38
CA LEU A 429 24.24 8.70 -10.49
C LEU A 429 24.32 10.03 -9.73
N TYR A 430 24.08 11.16 -10.43
CA TYR A 430 24.06 12.48 -9.80
C TYR A 430 22.94 12.62 -8.77
N ILE A 431 21.76 12.05 -9.04
CA ILE A 431 20.64 12.05 -8.09
C ILE A 431 20.98 11.23 -6.85
N LEU A 432 21.60 10.04 -7.01
CA LEU A 432 22.05 9.24 -5.87
C LEU A 432 23.09 9.98 -5.02
N ALA A 433 24.07 10.64 -5.67
CA ALA A 433 25.05 11.46 -4.97
C ALA A 433 24.40 12.64 -4.23
N LEU A 434 23.39 13.29 -4.84
CA LEU A 434 22.62 14.37 -4.23
C LEU A 434 21.87 13.90 -2.98
N ILE A 435 21.18 12.75 -3.06
CA ILE A 435 20.45 12.15 -1.93
C ILE A 435 21.42 11.86 -0.79
N PHE A 436 22.51 11.17 -1.10
CA PHE A 436 23.50 10.75 -0.11
C PHE A 436 24.20 11.94 0.56
N SER A 437 24.64 12.94 -0.21
CA SER A 437 25.32 14.12 0.32
C SER A 437 24.39 14.97 1.20
N ASN A 438 23.15 15.23 0.78
CA ASN A 438 22.19 15.95 1.62
C ASN A 438 21.86 15.18 2.90
N PHE A 439 21.65 13.85 2.82
CA PHE A 439 21.45 13.04 4.01
C PHE A 439 22.63 13.16 5.00
N LEU A 440 23.88 12.99 4.55
CA LEU A 440 25.06 13.09 5.41
C LEU A 440 25.20 14.47 6.07
N ILE A 441 24.92 15.54 5.32
CA ILE A 441 25.02 16.91 5.83
C ILE A 441 23.94 17.15 6.91
N PHE A 442 22.70 16.88 6.61
CA PHE A 442 21.59 17.29 7.47
C PHE A 442 21.22 16.29 8.58
N TYR A 443 21.65 15.03 8.48
CA TYR A 443 21.44 14.05 9.54
C TYR A 443 22.18 14.42 10.83
N ASN A 444 23.44 14.85 10.71
CA ASN A 444 24.29 15.23 11.85
C ASN A 444 24.18 16.73 12.25
N LEU A 445 23.44 17.52 11.47
CA LEU A 445 23.35 18.96 11.70
C LEU A 445 22.18 19.29 12.62
N ASN A 446 22.46 19.83 13.80
CA ASN A 446 21.45 20.46 14.66
C ASN A 446 21.58 21.97 14.54
N ILE A 447 20.53 22.62 14.03
CA ILE A 447 20.49 24.08 13.78
C ILE A 447 19.95 24.80 15.00
N SER A 448 19.08 24.16 15.79
CA SER A 448 18.46 24.71 16.97
C SER A 448 18.26 23.64 18.03
N ASP A 449 18.33 24.02 19.31
CA ASP A 449 18.02 23.13 20.45
C ASP A 449 16.50 22.84 20.58
N GLN A 450 15.66 23.70 20.00
CA GLN A 450 14.22 23.47 19.96
C GLN A 450 13.84 22.58 18.78
N PHE A 451 13.36 21.38 19.04
CA PHE A 451 13.08 20.36 18.02
C PHE A 451 12.13 20.86 16.90
N LEU A 452 11.10 21.64 17.20
CA LEU A 452 10.18 22.19 16.18
C LEU A 452 10.88 23.20 15.26
N ILE A 453 11.72 24.08 15.82
CA ILE A 453 12.49 25.04 15.03
C ILE A 453 13.53 24.30 14.21
N ASN A 454 14.23 23.34 14.82
CA ASN A 454 15.22 22.49 14.13
C ASN A 454 14.60 21.76 12.94
N PHE A 455 13.45 21.11 13.15
CA PHE A 455 12.68 20.44 12.10
C PHE A 455 12.36 21.38 10.92
N VAL A 456 11.75 22.55 11.22
CA VAL A 456 11.37 23.51 10.17
C VAL A 456 12.58 24.04 9.42
N LEU A 457 13.63 24.45 10.13
CA LEU A 457 14.86 24.99 9.51
C LEU A 457 15.55 23.93 8.65
N LYS A 458 15.73 22.71 9.15
CA LYS A 458 16.26 21.60 8.34
C LYS A 458 15.44 21.37 7.08
N CYS A 459 14.11 21.31 7.17
CA CYS A 459 13.24 21.15 6.00
C CYS A 459 13.47 22.28 4.97
N VAL A 460 13.56 23.53 5.42
CA VAL A 460 13.81 24.68 4.54
C VAL A 460 15.19 24.58 3.87
N PHE A 461 16.23 24.30 4.64
CA PHE A 461 17.59 24.17 4.09
C PHE A 461 17.73 22.99 3.11
N ILE A 462 17.16 21.81 3.45
CA ILE A 462 17.12 20.66 2.55
C ILE A 462 16.39 21.01 1.25
N PHE A 463 15.24 21.71 1.34
CA PHE A 463 14.50 22.14 0.16
C PHE A 463 15.35 23.04 -0.75
N PHE A 464 16.02 24.05 -0.19
CA PHE A 464 16.83 24.98 -0.96
C PHE A 464 18.06 24.29 -1.56
N THR A 465 18.83 23.51 -0.79
CA THR A 465 20.02 22.83 -1.29
C THR A 465 19.68 21.80 -2.36
N TYR A 466 18.67 20.98 -2.12
CA TYR A 466 18.22 19.95 -3.05
C TYR A 466 17.67 20.56 -4.35
N SER A 467 16.82 21.59 -4.24
CA SER A 467 16.23 22.26 -5.41
C SER A 467 17.28 23.04 -6.21
N SER A 468 18.22 23.72 -5.55
CA SER A 468 19.30 24.44 -6.22
C SER A 468 20.20 23.50 -7.03
N VAL A 469 20.65 22.40 -6.45
CA VAL A 469 21.48 21.42 -7.16
C VAL A 469 20.71 20.79 -8.31
N THR A 470 19.43 20.43 -8.09
CA THR A 470 18.56 19.89 -9.14
C THR A 470 18.42 20.84 -10.32
N TYR A 471 18.26 22.13 -10.05
CA TYR A 471 18.14 23.17 -11.06
C TYR A 471 19.45 23.40 -11.82
N PHE A 472 20.57 23.62 -11.12
CA PHE A 472 21.88 23.90 -11.75
C PHE A 472 22.42 22.71 -12.55
N MET A 473 22.24 21.48 -12.06
CA MET A 473 22.67 20.27 -12.78
C MET A 473 21.66 19.80 -13.83
N ASN A 474 20.51 20.48 -13.97
CA ASN A 474 19.44 20.17 -14.93
C ASN A 474 18.95 18.71 -14.86
N LEU A 475 18.83 18.17 -13.64
CA LEU A 475 18.51 16.75 -13.38
C LEU A 475 17.07 16.37 -13.76
N SER A 476 16.15 17.35 -13.86
CA SER A 476 14.79 17.15 -14.36
C SER A 476 14.40 18.26 -15.32
N LYS A 477 14.28 17.91 -16.62
CA LYS A 477 13.84 18.86 -17.66
C LYS A 477 12.42 19.36 -17.42
N GLU A 478 11.57 18.52 -16.85
CA GLU A 478 10.18 18.81 -16.52
C GLU A 478 10.09 19.88 -15.40
N LEU A 479 10.81 19.70 -14.30
CA LEU A 479 10.87 20.69 -13.21
C LEU A 479 11.49 22.02 -13.69
N ASN A 480 12.56 21.96 -14.45
CA ASN A 480 13.18 23.17 -14.96
C ASN A 480 12.31 23.93 -15.97
N SER A 481 11.52 23.22 -16.80
CA SER A 481 10.55 23.87 -17.69
C SER A 481 9.43 24.56 -16.90
N PHE A 482 8.95 23.92 -15.83
CA PHE A 482 7.91 24.48 -14.96
C PHE A 482 8.39 25.77 -14.24
N LEU A 483 9.60 25.78 -13.75
CA LEU A 483 10.21 26.96 -13.14
C LEU A 483 10.45 28.09 -14.16
N LYS A 484 10.92 27.78 -15.39
CA LYS A 484 11.14 28.76 -16.46
C LYS A 484 9.85 29.42 -16.95
N ILE A 485 8.73 28.69 -16.96
CA ILE A 485 7.42 29.26 -17.36
C ILE A 485 6.97 30.33 -16.36
N LYS A 486 7.11 30.07 -15.06
CA LYS A 486 6.73 31.03 -14.01
C LYS A 486 7.58 32.32 -13.98
N TRP A 487 8.82 32.26 -14.46
CA TRP A 487 9.70 33.44 -14.54
C TRP A 487 9.49 34.29 -15.81
N LYS A 488 8.87 33.75 -16.84
CA LYS A 488 8.53 34.48 -18.07
C LYS A 488 7.14 35.17 -18.03
N GLU A 489 6.28 34.79 -17.07
CA GLU A 489 4.95 35.41 -16.85
C GLU A 489 4.99 36.52 -15.78
N LYS A 490 6.14 36.84 -15.22
CA LYS A 490 6.41 38.03 -14.41
C LYS A 490 7.32 38.98 -15.19
#